data_26695d9c1d1d3181acbae53e4452d72a
#
_entry.id   26695d9c1d1d3181acbae53e4452d72a
#
_cell.length_a   1.000
_cell.length_b   1.000
_cell.length_c   1.000
_cell.angle_alpha   90.00
_cell.angle_beta   90.00
_cell.angle_gamma   90.00
#
_symmetry.space_group_name_H-M   'P 1'
#
loop_
_entity.id
_entity.type
_entity.pdbx_description
1 polymer ?
#
loop_
_entity_poly.entity_id
_entity_poly.type
_entity_poly.pdbx_seq_one_letter_code
_entity_poly.pdbx_strand_id
1 'polypeptide(L)'
;MSAHVMDLISTTPDDLPPRYGSDRSPTAITRVVRLVEGGRALVVSLYGGPPLQVSATAVDWTGVETAHVLLDPDTGRPVHALGPAPTPERQLPEWIPTPPAAPTPREAVLTPEWVGTWDGTSWTRYGGGGAWQGRTPAGQTFRGLATFGRQAEALGPITITDATLTLRPHPGAAPWSAQIAQATYTEAGPALAGATVSAPVPLASGRVDVDVTRLANRLTAPGVGLALVGQTYGGVRAGGDSLSIRLTYMPRED
;
A
#
# COMPACT_ATOMS: atom_id res chain seq x y z
N MET A 1 11.56 27.43 6.62
CA MET A 1 10.31 27.93 7.22
C MET A 1 9.79 26.95 8.29
N SER A 2 10.58 26.54 9.27
CA SER A 2 10.17 25.57 10.29
C SER A 2 10.29 26.05 11.74
N ALA A 3 10.81 27.25 11.99
CA ALA A 3 11.02 27.74 13.35
C ALA A 3 9.74 28.27 14.03
N HIS A 4 8.76 28.78 13.27
CA HIS A 4 7.58 29.44 13.83
C HIS A 4 6.50 28.51 14.40
N VAL A 5 6.47 27.25 13.98
CA VAL A 5 5.45 26.28 14.46
C VAL A 5 5.91 25.61 15.77
N MET A 6 7.21 25.44 15.95
CA MET A 6 7.76 24.82 17.16
C MET A 6 7.71 25.76 18.38
N ASP A 7 7.81 27.08 18.17
CA ASP A 7 7.72 28.07 19.27
C ASP A 7 6.31 28.18 19.89
N LEU A 8 5.26 27.84 19.09
CA LEU A 8 3.88 27.85 19.59
C LEU A 8 3.53 26.63 20.47
N ILE A 9 4.31 25.55 20.38
CA ILE A 9 4.08 24.31 21.13
C ILE A 9 4.83 24.30 22.44
N SER A 10 5.87 25.13 22.59
CA SER A 10 6.72 25.20 23.79
C SER A 10 6.38 26.34 24.76
N THR A 11 5.43 27.21 24.42
CA THR A 11 4.95 28.25 25.37
C THR A 11 4.02 27.63 26.41
N THR A 12 4.44 27.67 27.66
CA THR A 12 3.58 27.32 28.79
C THR A 12 2.42 28.31 28.88
N PRO A 13 1.26 27.94 29.45
CA PRO A 13 0.11 28.84 29.60
C PRO A 13 0.44 30.16 30.31
N ASP A 14 1.50 30.20 31.13
CA ASP A 14 1.93 31.37 31.87
C ASP A 14 2.79 32.32 31.04
N ASP A 15 3.35 31.89 29.90
CA ASP A 15 4.17 32.72 29.02
C ASP A 15 3.36 33.46 27.93
N LEU A 16 2.07 33.18 27.85
CA LEU A 16 1.20 33.93 26.96
C LEU A 16 0.86 35.27 27.61
N PRO A 17 1.13 36.40 26.93
CA PRO A 17 0.72 37.69 27.44
C PRO A 17 -0.80 37.66 27.69
N PRO A 18 -1.28 38.30 28.79
CA PRO A 18 -2.71 38.34 29.09
C PRO A 18 -3.45 38.96 27.89
N ARG A 19 -3.98 38.13 27.02
CA ARG A 19 -4.69 38.56 25.79
C ARG A 19 -6.12 38.99 26.07
N TYR A 20 -6.40 39.41 27.29
CA TYR A 20 -7.78 39.68 27.67
C TYR A 20 -7.90 41.04 28.37
N GLY A 21 -7.70 42.08 27.53
CA GLY A 21 -8.32 43.37 27.80
C GLY A 21 -9.84 43.25 27.58
N SER A 22 -10.59 44.23 28.02
CA SER A 22 -12.03 44.41 28.13
C SER A 22 -12.89 44.23 26.86
N ASP A 23 -12.33 43.68 25.78
CA ASP A 23 -13.03 43.50 24.48
C ASP A 23 -13.54 42.08 24.22
N ARG A 24 -13.75 41.25 25.24
CA ARG A 24 -14.40 39.98 25.06
C ARG A 24 -15.84 40.21 24.67
N SER A 25 -16.25 39.74 23.48
CA SER A 25 -17.62 39.60 23.15
C SER A 25 -18.32 38.77 24.24
N PRO A 26 -19.33 39.30 24.92
CA PRO A 26 -20.04 38.59 25.97
C PRO A 26 -20.83 37.40 25.42
N THR A 27 -20.81 37.18 24.09
CA THR A 27 -21.57 36.16 23.41
C THR A 27 -20.68 35.32 22.50
N ALA A 28 -21.02 34.04 22.33
CA ALA A 28 -20.41 33.13 21.40
C ALA A 28 -21.47 32.26 20.72
N ILE A 29 -21.11 31.63 19.60
CA ILE A 29 -21.89 30.57 18.99
C ILE A 29 -21.37 29.23 19.49
N THR A 30 -22.28 28.37 19.94
CA THR A 30 -21.97 27.05 20.46
C THR A 30 -22.80 25.97 19.78
N ARG A 31 -22.34 24.75 19.82
CA ARG A 31 -23.10 23.58 19.34
C ARG A 31 -24.09 23.15 20.41
N VAL A 32 -25.34 22.92 20.01
CA VAL A 32 -26.38 22.30 20.84
C VAL A 32 -26.21 20.79 20.77
N VAL A 33 -26.00 20.16 21.92
CA VAL A 33 -25.81 18.71 22.02
C VAL A 33 -27.14 18.01 22.26
N ARG A 34 -27.97 18.58 23.15
CA ARG A 34 -29.32 18.05 23.44
C ARG A 34 -30.19 19.08 24.16
N LEU A 35 -31.49 18.88 24.06
CA LEU A 35 -32.48 19.60 24.85
C LEU A 35 -32.67 18.95 26.22
N VAL A 36 -32.93 19.76 27.25
CA VAL A 36 -33.21 19.31 28.62
C VAL A 36 -34.44 20.08 29.12
N GLU A 37 -35.20 19.51 30.02
CA GLU A 37 -36.35 20.12 30.70
C GLU A 37 -37.38 20.73 29.72
N GLY A 38 -37.66 20.05 28.61
CA GLY A 38 -38.65 20.54 27.64
C GLY A 38 -38.21 21.84 26.91
N GLY A 39 -36.91 22.08 26.75
CA GLY A 39 -36.37 23.26 26.07
C GLY A 39 -36.06 24.44 27.00
N ARG A 40 -36.24 24.31 28.31
CA ARG A 40 -35.86 25.34 29.31
C ARG A 40 -34.36 25.37 29.58
N ALA A 41 -33.65 24.27 29.26
CA ALA A 41 -32.20 24.19 29.36
C ALA A 41 -31.63 23.42 28.15
N LEU A 42 -30.41 23.75 27.80
CA LEU A 42 -29.65 23.12 26.73
C LEU A 42 -28.34 22.54 27.28
N VAL A 43 -27.93 21.43 26.74
CA VAL A 43 -26.53 20.99 26.84
C VAL A 43 -25.79 21.49 25.62
N VAL A 44 -24.78 22.34 25.83
CA VAL A 44 -23.99 22.98 24.78
C VAL A 44 -22.51 22.62 24.87
N SER A 45 -21.80 22.64 23.77
CA SER A 45 -20.36 22.43 23.71
C SER A 45 -19.70 23.60 22.99
N LEU A 46 -18.88 24.37 23.69
CA LEU A 46 -18.14 25.49 23.13
C LEU A 46 -16.76 25.03 22.67
N TYR A 47 -16.42 25.34 21.40
CA TYR A 47 -15.14 24.99 20.76
C TYR A 47 -14.70 23.51 20.90
N GLY A 48 -15.66 22.58 20.94
CA GLY A 48 -15.36 21.15 21.13
C GLY A 48 -14.99 20.76 22.57
N GLY A 49 -15.14 21.69 23.52
CA GLY A 49 -14.94 21.40 24.94
C GLY A 49 -16.01 20.49 25.54
N PRO A 50 -15.89 20.15 26.84
CA PRO A 50 -16.84 19.30 27.52
C PRO A 50 -18.27 19.91 27.48
N PRO A 51 -19.33 19.07 27.32
CA PRO A 51 -20.69 19.54 27.30
C PRO A 51 -21.08 20.16 28.65
N LEU A 52 -21.73 21.32 28.61
CA LEU A 52 -22.22 22.04 29.78
C LEU A 52 -23.73 22.27 29.66
N GLN A 53 -24.45 22.13 30.76
CA GLN A 53 -25.86 22.48 30.83
C GLN A 53 -26.00 23.96 31.14
N VAL A 54 -26.77 24.66 30.32
CA VAL A 54 -27.06 26.10 30.48
C VAL A 54 -28.58 26.33 30.43
N SER A 55 -29.06 27.36 31.11
CA SER A 55 -30.43 27.81 30.94
C SER A 55 -30.66 28.32 29.54
N ALA A 56 -31.89 28.29 29.05
CA ALA A 56 -32.23 28.75 27.70
C ALA A 56 -33.42 29.68 27.71
N THR A 57 -33.42 30.66 26.82
CA THR A 57 -34.56 31.49 26.51
C THR A 57 -35.75 30.65 26.01
N ALA A 58 -36.97 31.04 26.35
CA ALA A 58 -38.19 30.31 25.96
C ALA A 58 -38.47 30.51 24.47
N VAL A 59 -37.77 29.76 23.61
CA VAL A 59 -37.98 29.67 22.16
C VAL A 59 -38.08 28.23 21.75
N ASP A 60 -38.55 27.96 20.56
CA ASP A 60 -38.52 26.60 20.02
C ASP A 60 -37.09 26.19 19.65
N TRP A 61 -36.55 25.22 20.38
CA TRP A 61 -35.22 24.65 20.19
C TRP A 61 -35.22 23.38 19.37
N THR A 62 -36.36 22.97 18.83
CA THR A 62 -36.48 21.72 18.07
C THR A 62 -35.64 21.80 16.79
N GLY A 63 -34.71 20.86 16.58
CA GLY A 63 -33.87 20.85 15.39
C GLY A 63 -32.76 21.89 15.33
N VAL A 64 -32.56 22.66 16.40
CA VAL A 64 -31.50 23.68 16.47
C VAL A 64 -30.17 23.02 16.76
N GLU A 65 -29.21 23.17 15.85
CA GLU A 65 -27.85 22.63 15.98
C GLU A 65 -26.87 23.60 16.63
N THR A 66 -27.12 24.90 16.50
CA THR A 66 -26.23 25.97 17.02
C THR A 66 -27.03 27.04 17.75
N ALA A 67 -26.44 27.62 18.79
CA ALA A 67 -27.06 28.63 19.62
C ALA A 67 -26.10 29.79 19.90
N HIS A 68 -26.64 30.99 19.96
CA HIS A 68 -25.97 32.12 20.62
C HIS A 68 -26.03 31.95 22.12
N VAL A 69 -24.88 31.98 22.78
CA VAL A 69 -24.78 31.87 24.25
C VAL A 69 -24.15 33.10 24.86
N LEU A 70 -24.63 33.48 26.03
CA LEU A 70 -23.97 34.44 26.88
C LEU A 70 -22.82 33.75 27.61
N LEU A 71 -21.65 34.36 27.66
CA LEU A 71 -20.49 33.88 28.37
C LEU A 71 -20.34 34.59 29.71
N ASP A 72 -19.96 33.83 30.70
CA ASP A 72 -19.47 34.41 31.97
C ASP A 72 -18.19 35.20 31.70
N PRO A 73 -18.15 36.48 32.12
CA PRO A 73 -17.00 37.35 31.81
C PRO A 73 -15.69 36.91 32.45
N ASP A 74 -15.75 36.25 33.60
CA ASP A 74 -14.55 35.86 34.34
C ASP A 74 -14.01 34.50 33.86
N THR A 75 -14.89 33.55 33.60
CA THR A 75 -14.51 32.18 33.25
C THR A 75 -14.57 31.87 31.73
N GLY A 76 -15.28 32.70 30.95
CA GLY A 76 -15.53 32.48 29.54
C GLY A 76 -16.43 31.26 29.24
N ARG A 77 -17.11 30.71 30.27
CA ARG A 77 -18.02 29.58 30.13
C ARG A 77 -19.41 30.03 29.73
N PRO A 78 -20.13 29.25 28.89
CA PRO A 78 -21.51 29.55 28.56
C PRO A 78 -22.39 29.42 29.80
N VAL A 79 -23.25 30.42 30.04
CA VAL A 79 -24.18 30.47 31.18
C VAL A 79 -25.62 30.52 30.79
N HIS A 80 -25.93 31.04 29.58
CA HIS A 80 -27.34 31.15 29.10
C HIS A 80 -27.38 31.10 27.59
N ALA A 81 -28.34 30.36 27.02
CA ALA A 81 -28.60 30.33 25.58
C ALA A 81 -29.63 31.40 25.21
N LEU A 82 -29.22 32.32 24.38
CA LEU A 82 -30.01 33.50 24.00
C LEU A 82 -31.01 33.21 22.89
N GLY A 83 -30.65 32.35 21.93
CA GLY A 83 -31.45 31.98 20.79
C GLY A 83 -30.73 31.11 19.77
N PRO A 84 -31.45 30.55 18.80
CA PRO A 84 -30.82 29.83 17.69
C PRO A 84 -29.82 30.70 16.95
N ALA A 85 -28.70 30.11 16.58
CA ALA A 85 -27.71 30.73 15.70
C ALA A 85 -27.78 30.05 14.31
N PRO A 86 -27.48 30.78 13.23
CA PRO A 86 -27.32 30.13 11.94
C PRO A 86 -26.18 29.13 12.04
N THR A 87 -26.45 27.91 11.60
CA THR A 87 -25.37 26.92 11.45
C THR A 87 -24.41 27.46 10.39
N PRO A 88 -23.15 27.75 10.71
CA PRO A 88 -22.24 28.22 9.68
C PRO A 88 -22.16 27.12 8.61
N GLU A 89 -22.64 27.43 7.41
CA GLU A 89 -22.33 26.61 6.25
C GLU A 89 -20.81 26.47 6.21
N ARG A 90 -20.35 25.27 6.43
CA ARG A 90 -18.94 24.94 6.30
C ARG A 90 -18.60 24.96 4.82
N GLN A 91 -18.49 26.17 4.25
CA GLN A 91 -17.87 26.34 2.96
C GLN A 91 -16.42 25.90 3.15
N LEU A 92 -16.16 24.63 2.84
CA LEU A 92 -14.78 24.19 2.63
C LEU A 92 -14.23 25.10 1.53
N PRO A 93 -13.12 25.78 1.76
CA PRO A 93 -12.55 26.63 0.73
C PRO A 93 -12.40 25.79 -0.53
N GLU A 94 -12.94 26.26 -1.64
CA GLU A 94 -12.98 25.61 -2.95
C GLU A 94 -11.56 25.26 -3.49
N TRP A 95 -10.54 25.83 -2.86
CA TRP A 95 -9.13 25.65 -3.21
C TRP A 95 -8.40 24.54 -2.42
N ILE A 96 -9.05 23.80 -1.53
CA ILE A 96 -8.41 22.62 -0.95
C ILE A 96 -8.25 21.62 -2.10
N PRO A 97 -7.04 21.44 -2.65
CA PRO A 97 -6.84 20.49 -3.72
C PRO A 97 -7.25 19.12 -3.18
N THR A 98 -8.16 18.46 -3.89
CA THR A 98 -8.48 17.07 -3.61
C THR A 98 -7.16 16.31 -3.59
N PRO A 99 -6.78 15.64 -2.49
CA PRO A 99 -5.56 14.85 -2.47
C PRO A 99 -5.57 13.94 -3.70
N PRO A 100 -4.46 13.82 -4.44
CA PRO A 100 -4.40 12.88 -5.54
C PRO A 100 -4.89 11.53 -5.05
N ALA A 101 -5.76 10.88 -5.83
CA ALA A 101 -6.26 9.56 -5.47
C ALA A 101 -5.06 8.65 -5.21
N ALA A 102 -5.09 7.94 -4.09
CA ALA A 102 -4.02 6.99 -3.79
C ALA A 102 -3.86 6.02 -4.97
N PRO A 103 -2.63 5.74 -5.43
CA PRO A 103 -2.42 4.85 -6.55
C PRO A 103 -3.06 3.50 -6.27
N THR A 104 -3.85 3.01 -7.23
CA THR A 104 -4.57 1.74 -7.11
C THR A 104 -3.67 0.59 -7.55
N PRO A 105 -3.57 -0.50 -6.80
CA PRO A 105 -2.87 -1.70 -7.22
C PRO A 105 -3.42 -2.22 -8.56
N ARG A 106 -2.54 -2.68 -9.43
CA ARG A 106 -2.87 -3.30 -10.72
C ARG A 106 -2.36 -4.73 -10.74
N GLU A 107 -2.99 -5.55 -11.58
CA GLU A 107 -2.57 -6.92 -11.80
C GLU A 107 -2.09 -7.12 -13.24
N ALA A 108 -1.11 -8.00 -13.41
CA ALA A 108 -0.64 -8.46 -14.70
C ALA A 108 -0.25 -9.94 -14.63
N VAL A 109 -0.41 -10.64 -15.76
CA VAL A 109 0.11 -12.00 -15.92
C VAL A 109 1.15 -11.95 -17.01
N LEU A 110 2.39 -12.28 -16.68
CA LEU A 110 3.51 -12.36 -17.59
C LEU A 110 3.71 -13.82 -17.99
N THR A 111 3.81 -14.07 -19.27
CA THR A 111 4.23 -15.37 -19.82
C THR A 111 5.65 -15.25 -20.36
N PRO A 112 6.50 -16.29 -20.22
CA PRO A 112 7.86 -16.18 -20.70
C PRO A 112 7.91 -16.02 -22.22
N GLU A 113 8.63 -15.02 -22.70
CA GLU A 113 8.95 -14.85 -24.12
C GLU A 113 10.07 -15.78 -24.56
N TRP A 114 10.96 -16.11 -23.63
CA TRP A 114 12.05 -17.03 -23.89
C TRP A 114 12.27 -17.96 -22.70
N VAL A 115 12.49 -19.22 -22.98
CA VAL A 115 12.84 -20.25 -21.99
C VAL A 115 13.98 -21.11 -22.54
N GLY A 116 14.99 -21.38 -21.74
CA GLY A 116 16.12 -22.22 -22.10
C GLY A 116 16.76 -22.88 -20.89
N THR A 117 17.65 -23.85 -21.20
CA THR A 117 18.46 -24.57 -20.23
C THR A 117 19.91 -24.37 -20.59
N TRP A 118 20.70 -23.89 -19.66
CA TRP A 118 22.15 -23.82 -19.75
C TRP A 118 22.76 -25.14 -19.30
N ASP A 119 23.59 -25.77 -20.13
CA ASP A 119 24.21 -27.08 -19.85
C ASP A 119 25.65 -26.99 -19.30
N GLY A 120 26.12 -25.79 -19.07
CA GLY A 120 27.50 -25.48 -18.66
C GLY A 120 28.34 -24.94 -19.81
N THR A 121 27.90 -25.07 -21.06
CA THR A 121 28.64 -24.64 -22.25
C THR A 121 27.77 -23.81 -23.22
N SER A 122 26.51 -24.15 -23.32
CA SER A 122 25.59 -23.51 -24.28
C SER A 122 24.15 -23.50 -23.77
N TRP A 123 23.34 -22.59 -24.33
CA TRP A 123 21.91 -22.59 -24.16
C TRP A 123 21.25 -23.63 -25.08
N THR A 124 20.44 -24.48 -24.51
CA THR A 124 19.74 -25.54 -25.25
C THR A 124 18.24 -25.50 -24.97
N ARG A 125 17.47 -26.09 -25.89
CA ARG A 125 16.04 -26.37 -25.70
C ARG A 125 15.86 -27.80 -25.17
N TYR A 126 16.55 -28.12 -24.11
CA TYR A 126 16.51 -29.45 -23.50
C TYR A 126 15.08 -29.84 -23.13
N GLY A 127 14.74 -31.12 -23.30
CA GLY A 127 13.42 -31.65 -22.93
C GLY A 127 12.23 -30.99 -23.65
N GLY A 128 12.39 -30.60 -24.92
CA GLY A 128 11.31 -29.95 -25.69
C GLY A 128 11.16 -28.46 -25.40
N GLY A 129 12.19 -27.79 -24.88
CA GLY A 129 12.23 -26.34 -24.67
C GLY A 129 11.86 -25.89 -23.27
N GLY A 130 11.87 -26.76 -22.26
CA GLY A 130 11.63 -26.44 -20.87
C GLY A 130 12.84 -25.79 -20.18
N ALA A 131 12.63 -25.32 -18.95
CA ALA A 131 13.68 -24.92 -18.04
C ALA A 131 14.04 -26.08 -17.11
N TRP A 132 15.30 -26.48 -17.07
CA TRP A 132 15.80 -27.61 -16.28
C TRP A 132 16.87 -27.15 -15.31
N GLN A 133 16.98 -27.82 -14.16
CA GLN A 133 18.00 -27.57 -13.16
C GLN A 133 18.64 -28.88 -12.69
N GLY A 134 19.73 -28.75 -11.92
CA GLY A 134 20.36 -29.81 -11.19
C GLY A 134 21.32 -30.64 -12.02
N ARG A 135 21.85 -31.71 -11.40
CA ARG A 135 22.84 -32.56 -12.01
C ARG A 135 22.21 -33.79 -12.64
N THR A 136 22.45 -33.99 -13.92
CA THR A 136 21.98 -35.18 -14.64
C THR A 136 22.68 -36.43 -14.16
N PRO A 137 22.15 -37.65 -14.41
CA PRO A 137 22.86 -38.89 -14.16
C PRO A 137 24.21 -38.98 -14.88
N ALA A 138 24.36 -38.30 -16.03
CA ALA A 138 25.61 -38.22 -16.78
C ALA A 138 26.62 -37.21 -16.21
N GLY A 139 26.28 -36.52 -15.12
CA GLY A 139 27.16 -35.56 -14.45
C GLY A 139 27.10 -34.13 -14.94
N GLN A 140 26.32 -33.80 -15.97
CA GLN A 140 26.11 -32.41 -16.42
C GLN A 140 25.29 -31.64 -15.43
N THR A 141 25.60 -30.36 -15.25
CA THR A 141 24.83 -29.45 -14.39
C THR A 141 23.99 -28.50 -15.26
N PHE A 142 22.67 -28.52 -15.05
CA PHE A 142 21.73 -27.67 -15.76
C PHE A 142 21.28 -26.50 -14.91
N ARG A 143 21.03 -25.35 -15.56
CA ARG A 143 20.37 -24.17 -14.99
C ARG A 143 19.34 -23.66 -16.00
N GLY A 144 18.08 -23.70 -15.63
CA GLY A 144 17.00 -23.16 -16.45
C GLY A 144 16.85 -21.65 -16.28
N LEU A 145 16.39 -20.96 -17.31
CA LEU A 145 16.02 -19.55 -17.25
C LEU A 145 14.77 -19.28 -18.07
N ALA A 146 13.88 -18.48 -17.53
CA ALA A 146 12.74 -17.88 -18.24
C ALA A 146 12.84 -16.37 -18.16
N THR A 147 12.75 -15.68 -19.31
CA THR A 147 12.69 -14.21 -19.37
C THR A 147 11.35 -13.77 -19.93
N PHE A 148 10.89 -12.58 -19.54
CA PHE A 148 9.56 -12.05 -19.84
C PHE A 148 9.59 -10.89 -20.84
N GLY A 149 10.81 -10.41 -21.17
CA GLY A 149 11.08 -9.48 -22.24
C GLY A 149 10.16 -8.25 -22.25
N ARG A 150 9.60 -7.96 -23.43
CA ARG A 150 8.77 -6.76 -23.63
C ARG A 150 7.50 -6.71 -22.77
N GLN A 151 6.95 -7.85 -22.36
CA GLN A 151 5.78 -7.86 -21.50
C GLN A 151 6.09 -7.26 -20.12
N ALA A 152 7.23 -7.59 -19.55
CA ALA A 152 7.67 -7.03 -18.28
C ALA A 152 8.12 -5.56 -18.43
N GLU A 153 8.86 -5.25 -19.50
CA GLU A 153 9.32 -3.88 -19.81
C GLU A 153 8.15 -2.91 -20.03
N ALA A 154 7.07 -3.38 -20.67
CA ALA A 154 5.88 -2.58 -20.95
C ALA A 154 5.10 -2.15 -19.69
N LEU A 155 5.35 -2.75 -18.53
CA LEU A 155 4.75 -2.30 -17.27
C LEU A 155 5.34 -0.97 -16.80
N GLY A 156 6.52 -0.57 -17.31
CA GLY A 156 7.23 0.65 -16.92
C GLY A 156 7.78 0.60 -15.50
N PRO A 157 8.02 1.76 -14.89
CA PRO A 157 8.48 1.85 -13.52
C PRO A 157 7.34 1.46 -12.55
N ILE A 158 7.54 0.34 -11.84
CA ILE A 158 6.56 -0.22 -10.91
C ILE A 158 7.20 -0.60 -9.58
N THR A 159 6.36 -0.73 -8.56
CA THR A 159 6.70 -1.43 -7.31
C THR A 159 5.86 -2.70 -7.24
N ILE A 160 6.50 -3.86 -7.32
CA ILE A 160 5.83 -5.16 -7.19
C ILE A 160 5.53 -5.39 -5.72
N THR A 161 4.26 -5.61 -5.39
CA THR A 161 3.78 -5.88 -4.02
C THR A 161 3.53 -7.36 -3.77
N ASP A 162 3.20 -8.11 -4.84
CA ASP A 162 3.04 -9.56 -4.81
C ASP A 162 3.44 -10.16 -6.15
N ALA A 163 4.07 -11.34 -6.13
CA ALA A 163 4.42 -12.08 -7.33
C ALA A 163 4.34 -13.59 -7.10
N THR A 164 3.48 -14.24 -7.86
CA THR A 164 3.28 -15.69 -7.81
C THR A 164 3.73 -16.34 -9.12
N LEU A 165 4.73 -17.21 -9.04
CA LEU A 165 5.22 -18.03 -10.17
C LEU A 165 4.47 -19.35 -10.22
N THR A 166 3.87 -19.66 -11.36
CA THR A 166 3.28 -20.97 -11.62
C THR A 166 4.28 -21.93 -12.26
N LEU A 167 4.47 -23.09 -11.67
CA LEU A 167 5.34 -24.16 -12.16
C LEU A 167 4.52 -25.40 -12.52
N ARG A 168 4.82 -26.02 -13.67
CA ARG A 168 4.31 -27.34 -14.04
C ARG A 168 5.50 -28.27 -14.34
N PRO A 169 5.72 -29.31 -13.53
CA PRO A 169 6.76 -30.28 -13.81
C PRO A 169 6.67 -30.88 -15.19
N HIS A 170 7.82 -31.20 -15.77
CA HIS A 170 7.83 -31.92 -17.06
C HIS A 170 7.22 -33.31 -16.87
N PRO A 171 6.39 -33.81 -17.83
CA PRO A 171 5.79 -35.14 -17.76
C PRO A 171 6.85 -36.22 -17.61
N GLY A 172 6.63 -37.14 -16.68
CA GLY A 172 7.55 -38.25 -16.44
C GLY A 172 8.81 -37.87 -15.65
N ALA A 173 8.98 -36.63 -15.21
CA ALA A 173 10.01 -36.30 -14.23
C ALA A 173 9.70 -36.98 -12.89
N ALA A 174 10.70 -37.60 -12.28
CA ALA A 174 10.60 -38.05 -10.90
C ALA A 174 10.39 -36.83 -9.97
N PRO A 175 9.83 -37.02 -8.78
CA PRO A 175 9.73 -35.91 -7.80
C PRO A 175 11.08 -35.24 -7.54
N TRP A 176 11.10 -33.91 -7.57
CA TRP A 176 12.30 -33.11 -7.38
C TRP A 176 11.97 -31.79 -6.64
N SER A 177 12.99 -31.06 -6.22
CA SER A 177 12.80 -29.77 -5.56
C SER A 177 13.37 -28.65 -6.41
N ALA A 178 12.52 -27.69 -6.80
CA ALA A 178 12.93 -26.48 -7.50
C ALA A 178 13.56 -25.49 -6.51
N GLN A 179 14.61 -24.81 -6.94
CA GLN A 179 15.07 -23.56 -6.34
C GLN A 179 15.10 -22.47 -7.39
N ILE A 180 14.59 -21.29 -7.02
CA ILE A 180 14.36 -20.19 -7.94
C ILE A 180 15.24 -19.01 -7.53
N ALA A 181 15.91 -18.40 -8.49
CA ALA A 181 16.71 -17.19 -8.29
C ALA A 181 16.38 -16.17 -9.37
N GLN A 182 16.57 -14.90 -9.08
CA GLN A 182 16.59 -13.86 -10.10
C GLN A 182 17.89 -13.97 -10.90
N ALA A 183 17.80 -13.91 -12.22
CA ALA A 183 18.97 -13.99 -13.10
C ALA A 183 18.77 -13.14 -14.35
N THR A 184 19.88 -12.74 -14.96
CA THR A 184 19.92 -12.10 -16.27
C THR A 184 20.43 -13.10 -17.31
N TYR A 185 19.85 -13.09 -18.49
CA TYR A 185 20.36 -13.85 -19.62
C TYR A 185 21.74 -13.32 -20.04
N THR A 186 22.70 -14.23 -20.18
CA THR A 186 23.98 -13.96 -20.87
C THR A 186 24.33 -15.13 -21.77
N GLU A 187 25.18 -14.92 -22.77
CA GLU A 187 25.67 -15.99 -23.66
C GLU A 187 26.48 -17.05 -22.89
N ALA A 188 27.08 -16.68 -21.76
CA ALA A 188 27.84 -17.56 -20.87
C ALA A 188 26.99 -18.24 -19.78
N GLY A 189 25.66 -18.18 -19.89
CA GLY A 189 24.72 -18.76 -18.96
C GLY A 189 23.95 -17.74 -18.12
N PRO A 190 23.13 -18.19 -17.16
CA PRO A 190 22.35 -17.28 -16.32
C PRO A 190 23.26 -16.58 -15.29
N ALA A 191 23.35 -15.25 -15.39
CA ALA A 191 24.03 -14.42 -14.39
C ALA A 191 23.08 -14.18 -13.21
N LEU A 192 23.33 -14.80 -12.07
CA LEU A 192 22.50 -14.69 -10.87
C LEU A 192 22.60 -13.29 -10.26
N ALA A 193 21.46 -12.67 -9.98
CA ALA A 193 21.37 -11.37 -9.34
C ALA A 193 21.40 -11.51 -7.81
N GLY A 194 22.60 -11.62 -7.25
CA GLY A 194 22.78 -11.72 -5.80
C GLY A 194 22.65 -13.15 -5.23
N ALA A 195 22.67 -13.25 -3.90
CA ALA A 195 22.64 -14.52 -3.18
C ALA A 195 21.21 -15.02 -2.85
N THR A 196 20.18 -14.28 -3.23
CA THR A 196 18.80 -14.62 -2.87
C THR A 196 18.29 -15.76 -3.76
N VAL A 197 18.03 -16.90 -3.15
CA VAL A 197 17.40 -18.06 -3.78
C VAL A 197 16.16 -18.41 -2.96
N SER A 198 15.09 -18.89 -3.60
CA SER A 198 13.92 -19.36 -2.88
C SER A 198 14.25 -20.55 -1.97
N ALA A 199 13.42 -20.80 -0.98
CA ALA A 199 13.42 -22.11 -0.32
C ALA A 199 13.17 -23.22 -1.37
N PRO A 200 13.64 -24.46 -1.15
CA PRO A 200 13.33 -25.57 -2.03
C PRO A 200 11.82 -25.81 -2.12
N VAL A 201 11.29 -25.87 -3.33
CA VAL A 201 9.88 -26.10 -3.61
C VAL A 201 9.70 -27.51 -4.16
N PRO A 202 9.02 -28.42 -3.44
CA PRO A 202 8.82 -29.79 -3.90
C PRO A 202 7.86 -29.81 -5.12
N LEU A 203 8.28 -30.47 -6.18
CA LEU A 203 7.53 -30.68 -7.41
C LEU A 203 7.40 -32.17 -7.69
N ALA A 204 6.20 -32.71 -7.57
CA ALA A 204 5.91 -34.11 -7.90
C ALA A 204 5.08 -34.22 -9.17
N SER A 205 3.88 -33.64 -9.17
CA SER A 205 2.95 -33.62 -10.30
C SER A 205 1.99 -32.45 -10.18
N GLY A 206 1.39 -32.06 -11.30
CA GLY A 206 0.41 -30.97 -11.30
C GLY A 206 1.02 -29.57 -11.30
N ARG A 207 0.18 -28.61 -10.99
CA ARG A 207 0.52 -27.17 -10.90
C ARG A 207 0.95 -26.86 -9.49
N VAL A 208 2.03 -26.08 -9.36
CA VAL A 208 2.51 -25.52 -8.09
C VAL A 208 2.68 -24.04 -8.25
N ASP A 209 2.10 -23.26 -7.34
CA ASP A 209 2.23 -21.81 -7.29
C ASP A 209 3.21 -21.44 -6.16
N VAL A 210 4.18 -20.58 -6.48
CA VAL A 210 5.31 -20.23 -5.60
C VAL A 210 5.38 -18.74 -5.45
N ASP A 211 5.43 -18.24 -4.21
CA ASP A 211 5.72 -16.84 -3.94
C ASP A 211 7.16 -16.49 -4.34
N VAL A 212 7.29 -15.58 -5.28
CA VAL A 212 8.56 -15.06 -5.79
C VAL A 212 8.66 -13.55 -5.66
N THR A 213 7.87 -12.92 -4.81
CA THR A 213 7.78 -11.46 -4.64
C THR A 213 9.16 -10.83 -4.42
N ARG A 214 10.00 -11.45 -3.59
CA ARG A 214 11.37 -10.98 -3.32
C ARG A 214 12.32 -11.12 -4.51
N LEU A 215 12.03 -12.03 -5.43
CA LEU A 215 12.84 -12.31 -6.62
C LEU A 215 12.37 -11.51 -7.84
N ALA A 216 11.15 -10.99 -7.80
CA ALA A 216 10.50 -10.32 -8.92
C ALA A 216 10.82 -8.81 -9.03
N ASN A 217 11.51 -8.23 -8.08
CA ASN A 217 11.72 -6.78 -7.93
C ASN A 217 12.41 -6.09 -9.12
N ARG A 218 13.06 -6.83 -10.00
CA ARG A 218 13.76 -6.34 -11.19
C ARG A 218 13.27 -6.93 -12.50
N LEU A 219 12.13 -7.61 -12.51
CA LEU A 219 11.63 -8.28 -13.73
C LEU A 219 11.37 -7.32 -14.89
N THR A 220 11.16 -6.03 -14.61
CA THR A 220 11.00 -4.99 -15.65
C THR A 220 12.31 -4.53 -16.29
N ALA A 221 13.46 -4.96 -15.76
CA ALA A 221 14.75 -4.63 -16.35
C ALA A 221 15.04 -5.57 -17.56
N PRO A 222 15.67 -5.06 -18.63
CA PRO A 222 15.96 -5.83 -19.83
C PRO A 222 16.75 -7.12 -19.53
N GLY A 223 16.31 -8.23 -20.13
CA GLY A 223 16.98 -9.53 -20.01
C GLY A 223 16.86 -10.20 -18.63
N VAL A 224 16.21 -9.58 -17.66
CA VAL A 224 16.01 -10.17 -16.33
C VAL A 224 14.88 -11.18 -16.38
N GLY A 225 15.07 -12.29 -15.65
CA GLY A 225 14.11 -13.36 -15.54
C GLY A 225 14.26 -14.14 -14.25
N LEU A 226 13.61 -15.30 -14.20
CA LEU A 226 13.72 -16.25 -13.11
C LEU A 226 14.44 -17.52 -13.58
N ALA A 227 15.47 -17.92 -12.84
CA ALA A 227 16.25 -19.10 -13.09
C ALA A 227 15.91 -20.23 -12.12
N LEU A 228 15.93 -21.46 -12.61
CA LEU A 228 15.95 -22.68 -11.82
C LEU A 228 17.40 -23.05 -11.55
N VAL A 229 17.78 -23.12 -10.27
CA VAL A 229 19.21 -23.26 -9.85
C VAL A 229 19.45 -24.35 -8.81
N GLY A 230 18.43 -25.13 -8.49
CA GLY A 230 18.53 -26.22 -7.51
C GLY A 230 19.48 -27.35 -7.93
N GLN A 231 19.86 -28.16 -6.97
CA GLN A 231 20.79 -29.28 -7.18
C GLN A 231 20.10 -30.57 -7.65
N THR A 232 18.82 -30.74 -7.29
CA THR A 232 18.04 -31.90 -7.73
C THR A 232 17.70 -31.79 -9.21
N TYR A 233 17.93 -32.86 -9.96
CA TYR A 233 17.65 -32.91 -11.38
C TYR A 233 16.13 -32.90 -11.62
N GLY A 234 15.67 -31.97 -12.43
CA GLY A 234 14.28 -31.85 -12.83
C GLY A 234 14.04 -30.63 -13.68
N GLY A 235 12.87 -30.58 -14.30
CA GLY A 235 12.52 -29.49 -15.19
C GLY A 235 11.03 -29.20 -15.22
N VAL A 236 10.70 -28.02 -15.74
CA VAL A 236 9.35 -27.55 -15.99
C VAL A 236 9.11 -27.40 -17.50
N ARG A 237 7.87 -27.53 -17.91
CA ARG A 237 7.49 -27.35 -19.33
C ARG A 237 7.75 -25.91 -19.77
N ALA A 238 8.03 -25.73 -21.06
CA ALA A 238 7.90 -24.44 -21.71
C ALA A 238 6.48 -24.28 -22.22
N GLY A 239 5.94 -23.08 -22.09
CA GLY A 239 4.65 -22.69 -22.66
C GLY A 239 3.43 -23.03 -21.80
N GLY A 240 2.28 -22.59 -22.27
CA GLY A 240 1.04 -22.60 -21.50
C GLY A 240 1.12 -21.65 -20.31
N ASP A 241 0.57 -22.08 -19.19
CA ASP A 241 0.64 -21.36 -17.90
C ASP A 241 1.85 -21.74 -17.05
N SER A 242 2.76 -22.62 -17.54
CA SER A 242 4.00 -22.94 -16.83
C SER A 242 5.02 -21.83 -16.96
N LEU A 243 5.71 -21.52 -15.87
CA LEU A 243 6.63 -20.37 -15.73
C LEU A 243 5.93 -19.00 -15.92
N SER A 244 4.60 -18.95 -15.89
CA SER A 244 3.87 -17.67 -15.86
C SER A 244 3.98 -17.03 -14.47
N ILE A 245 4.05 -15.69 -14.43
CA ILE A 245 4.05 -14.93 -13.19
C ILE A 245 2.80 -14.08 -13.15
N ARG A 246 2.04 -14.19 -12.07
CA ARG A 246 1.01 -13.22 -11.71
C ARG A 246 1.62 -12.18 -10.80
N LEU A 247 1.49 -10.92 -11.17
CA LEU A 247 1.99 -9.77 -10.42
C LEU A 247 0.85 -8.92 -9.90
N THR A 248 0.96 -8.46 -8.66
CA THR A 248 0.25 -7.28 -8.17
C THR A 248 1.29 -6.18 -7.98
N TYR A 249 1.02 -4.99 -8.51
CA TYR A 249 2.00 -3.91 -8.51
C TYR A 249 1.36 -2.53 -8.40
N MET A 250 2.14 -1.57 -7.93
CA MET A 250 1.82 -0.16 -7.90
C MET A 250 2.61 0.55 -9.00
N PRO A 251 1.95 1.28 -9.92
CA PRO A 251 2.66 2.18 -10.83
C PRO A 251 3.46 3.21 -10.03
N ARG A 252 4.68 3.52 -10.45
CA ARG A 252 5.42 4.68 -9.96
C ARG A 252 5.11 5.85 -10.88
N GLU A 253 4.69 6.95 -10.29
CA GLU A 253 4.65 8.23 -11.01
C GLU A 253 6.08 8.77 -11.04
N ASP A 254 6.58 9.08 -12.23
CA ASP A 254 7.89 9.70 -12.45
C ASP A 254 7.85 11.18 -12.03
#